data_f9ddc77749fa2b11ed262c637f5d831c
#
_entry.id   f9ddc77749fa2b11ed262c637f5d831c
#
_cell.length_a   1.000
_cell.length_b   1.000
_cell.length_c   1.000
_cell.angle_alpha   90.00
_cell.angle_beta   90.00
_cell.angle_gamma   90.00
#
_symmetry.space_group_name_H-M   'P 1'
#
loop_
_entity.id
_entity.type
_entity.pdbx_description
1 polymer ?
#
loop_
_entity_poly.entity_id
_entity_poly.type
_entity_poly.pdbx_seq_one_letter_code
_entity_poly.pdbx_strand_id
1 'polypeptide(L)' 'MMKDFVRVTTMTANSVAGDVVAVGMRATLNEDGTWNIAKNVRNAELYLSNKETCDADYAEFEAEVLKVAQ' A
#
# COMPACT_ATOMS: atom_id res chain seq x y z
N MET A 1 -20.16 26.78 8.64
CA MET A 1 -19.40 26.21 7.51
C MET A 1 -18.07 25.66 8.03
N MET A 2 -17.75 24.43 7.65
CA MET A 2 -16.48 23.87 8.03
C MET A 2 -15.32 24.55 7.29
N LYS A 3 -14.26 24.80 8.03
CA LYS A 3 -13.07 25.42 7.50
C LYS A 3 -11.87 24.63 8.02
N ASP A 4 -10.87 24.45 7.18
CA ASP A 4 -9.68 23.67 7.52
C ASP A 4 -9.99 22.19 7.83
N PHE A 5 -11.07 21.70 7.24
CA PHE A 5 -11.41 20.29 7.34
C PHE A 5 -10.51 19.50 6.39
N VAL A 6 -9.73 18.58 6.97
CA VAL A 6 -8.83 17.74 6.19
C VAL A 6 -9.30 16.30 6.30
N ARG A 7 -9.50 15.68 5.14
CA ARG A 7 -9.93 14.29 5.08
C ARG A 7 -8.79 13.45 4.52
N VAL A 8 -8.32 12.50 5.30
CA VAL A 8 -7.25 11.61 4.89
C VAL A 8 -7.71 10.17 5.05
N THR A 9 -7.51 9.38 4.01
CA THR A 9 -7.83 7.95 4.04
C THR A 9 -6.53 7.16 3.97
N THR A 10 -6.35 6.22 4.87
CA THR A 10 -5.18 5.34 4.89
C THR A 10 -5.59 3.92 4.54
N MET A 11 -4.89 3.32 3.58
CA MET A 11 -5.08 1.93 3.18
C MET A 11 -3.80 1.15 3.48
N THR A 12 -3.93 -0.06 3.99
CA THR A 12 -2.78 -0.90 4.28
C THR A 12 -3.01 -2.30 3.75
N ALA A 13 -1.93 -2.97 3.38
CA ALA A 13 -1.95 -4.37 2.96
C ALA A 13 -0.60 -5.00 3.24
N ASN A 14 -0.55 -6.32 3.22
CA ASN A 14 0.68 -7.06 3.42
C ASN A 14 0.80 -8.15 2.37
N SER A 15 2.02 -8.31 1.84
CA SER A 15 2.35 -9.46 1.01
C SER A 15 2.95 -10.52 1.94
N VAL A 16 2.32 -11.67 2.01
CA VAL A 16 2.66 -12.71 2.99
C VAL A 16 3.22 -13.94 2.27
N ALA A 17 4.33 -14.44 2.78
CA ALA A 17 4.90 -15.70 2.34
C ALA A 17 4.73 -16.71 3.47
N GLY A 18 3.80 -17.65 3.30
CA GLY A 18 3.42 -18.55 4.39
C GLY A 18 2.75 -17.77 5.52
N ASP A 19 3.33 -17.81 6.71
CA ASP A 19 2.81 -17.10 7.87
C ASP A 19 3.60 -15.82 8.18
N VAL A 20 4.52 -15.45 7.30
CA VAL A 20 5.44 -14.32 7.56
C VAL A 20 5.19 -13.21 6.55
N VAL A 21 5.09 -11.97 7.06
CA VAL A 21 4.94 -10.80 6.21
C VAL A 21 6.28 -10.50 5.55
N ALA A 22 6.31 -10.56 4.22
CA ALA A 22 7.52 -10.23 3.46
C ALA A 22 7.58 -8.73 3.18
N VAL A 23 6.46 -8.12 2.83
CA VAL A 23 6.37 -6.71 2.46
C VAL A 23 5.12 -6.10 3.07
N GLY A 24 5.27 -4.96 3.71
CA GLY A 24 4.14 -4.14 4.16
C GLY A 24 3.92 -3.01 3.17
N MET A 25 2.67 -2.69 2.89
CA MET A 25 2.30 -1.62 1.96
C MET A 25 1.32 -0.68 2.64
N ARG A 26 1.50 0.61 2.39
CA ARG A 26 0.63 1.62 2.97
C ARG A 26 0.40 2.73 1.97
N ALA A 27 -0.85 3.14 1.83
CA ALA A 27 -1.21 4.26 0.98
C ALA A 27 -1.94 5.31 1.80
N THR A 28 -1.62 6.57 1.54
CA THR A 28 -2.31 7.70 2.14
C THR A 28 -2.93 8.51 1.01
N LEU A 29 -4.25 8.68 1.06
CA LEU A 29 -4.98 9.46 0.08
C LEU A 29 -5.42 10.76 0.72
N ASN A 30 -5.05 11.86 0.10
CA ASN A 30 -5.33 13.20 0.62
C ASN A 30 -6.59 13.78 -0.01
N GLU A 31 -7.17 14.75 0.66
CA GLU A 31 -8.41 15.38 0.24
C GLU A 31 -8.26 16.09 -1.12
N ASP A 32 -7.08 16.61 -1.41
CA ASP A 32 -6.83 17.35 -2.66
C ASP A 32 -6.64 16.43 -3.88
N GLY A 33 -6.78 15.12 -3.70
CA GLY A 33 -6.64 14.16 -4.78
C GLY A 33 -5.25 13.58 -4.93
N THR A 34 -4.29 14.04 -4.12
CA THR A 34 -2.95 13.45 -4.14
C THR A 34 -2.90 12.21 -3.27
N TRP A 35 -1.98 11.32 -3.59
CA TRP A 35 -1.78 10.13 -2.78
C TRP A 35 -0.31 9.75 -2.73
N ASN A 36 0.03 8.94 -1.74
CA ASN A 36 1.38 8.44 -1.55
C ASN A 36 1.29 6.95 -1.20
N ILE A 37 2.10 6.14 -1.85
CA ILE A 37 2.17 4.71 -1.58
C ILE A 37 3.58 4.38 -1.10
N ALA A 38 3.68 3.75 0.06
CA ALA A 38 4.95 3.32 0.63
C ALA A 38 5.01 1.81 0.70
N LYS A 39 6.17 1.26 0.38
CA LYS A 39 6.44 -0.17 0.45
C LYS A 39 7.57 -0.38 1.44
N ASN A 40 7.39 -1.30 2.39
CA ASN A 40 8.38 -1.60 3.39
C ASN A 40 8.69 -3.10 3.36
N VAL A 41 9.91 -3.43 2.99
CA VAL A 41 10.35 -4.84 2.98
C VAL A 41 10.62 -5.25 4.42
N ARG A 42 9.80 -6.16 4.94
CA ARG A 42 9.90 -6.65 6.31
C ARG A 42 10.87 -7.82 6.46
N ASN A 43 10.97 -8.62 5.42
CA ASN A 43 11.88 -9.75 5.39
C ASN A 43 12.51 -9.82 4.01
N ALA A 44 13.74 -9.35 3.90
CA ALA A 44 14.44 -9.25 2.62
C ALA A 44 14.64 -10.61 1.97
N GLU A 45 14.96 -11.63 2.76
CA GLU A 45 15.18 -12.97 2.23
C GLU A 45 13.90 -13.53 1.59
N LEU A 46 12.77 -13.41 2.27
CA LEU A 46 11.50 -13.85 1.73
C LEU A 46 11.07 -13.02 0.55
N TYR A 47 11.32 -11.72 0.59
CA TYR A 47 11.00 -10.85 -0.53
C TYR A 47 11.76 -11.29 -1.79
N LEU A 48 13.06 -11.51 -1.67
CA LEU A 48 13.88 -11.88 -2.81
C LEU A 48 13.50 -13.27 -3.36
N SER A 49 13.13 -14.19 -2.48
CA SER A 49 12.70 -15.53 -2.88
C SER A 49 11.33 -15.52 -3.56
N ASN A 50 10.51 -14.52 -3.27
CA ASN A 50 9.14 -14.42 -3.78
C ASN A 50 8.89 -13.10 -4.50
N LYS A 51 9.92 -12.57 -5.13
CA LYS A 51 9.88 -11.23 -5.73
C LYS A 51 8.71 -11.05 -6.68
N GLU A 52 8.48 -11.99 -7.57
CA GLU A 52 7.39 -11.89 -8.54
C GLU A 52 6.03 -11.79 -7.85
N THR A 53 5.81 -12.61 -6.83
CA THR A 53 4.56 -12.62 -6.08
C THR A 53 4.39 -11.31 -5.31
N CYS A 54 5.45 -10.85 -4.65
CA CYS A 54 5.39 -9.61 -3.88
C CYS A 54 5.16 -8.40 -4.79
N ASP A 55 5.82 -8.38 -5.93
CA ASP A 55 5.65 -7.28 -6.89
C ASP A 55 4.23 -7.31 -7.49
N ALA A 56 3.67 -8.49 -7.74
CA ALA A 56 2.30 -8.61 -8.21
C ALA A 56 1.30 -8.12 -7.16
N ASP A 57 1.56 -8.44 -5.89
CA ASP A 57 0.72 -7.97 -4.79
C ASP A 57 0.77 -6.45 -4.67
N TYR A 58 1.95 -5.86 -4.85
CA TYR A 58 2.10 -4.41 -4.84
C TYR A 58 1.31 -3.76 -5.97
N ALA A 59 1.40 -4.32 -7.19
CA ALA A 59 0.66 -3.80 -8.33
C ALA A 59 -0.86 -3.88 -8.11
N GLU A 60 -1.33 -4.96 -7.50
CA GLU A 60 -2.72 -5.11 -7.15
C GLU A 60 -3.15 -4.07 -6.12
N PHE A 61 -2.32 -3.85 -5.10
CA PHE A 61 -2.59 -2.84 -4.08
C PHE A 61 -2.67 -1.44 -4.71
N GLU A 62 -1.73 -1.12 -5.59
CA GLU A 62 -1.75 0.16 -6.30
C GLU A 62 -3.03 0.34 -7.10
N ALA A 63 -3.47 -0.71 -7.80
CA ALA A 63 -4.71 -0.66 -8.57
C ALA A 63 -5.92 -0.38 -7.68
N GLU A 64 -5.98 -0.99 -6.50
CA GLU A 64 -7.06 -0.75 -5.55
C GLU A 64 -7.02 0.67 -4.99
N VAL A 65 -5.82 1.19 -4.73
CA VAL A 65 -5.67 2.58 -4.28
C VAL A 65 -6.18 3.55 -5.34
N LEU A 66 -5.85 3.31 -6.60
CA LEU A 66 -6.31 4.17 -7.70
C LEU A 66 -7.83 4.15 -7.85
N LYS A 67 -8.48 3.04 -7.59
CA LYS A 67 -9.94 2.96 -7.60
C LYS A 67 -10.55 3.87 -6.55
N VAL A 68 -9.95 3.89 -5.36
CA VAL A 68 -10.45 4.72 -4.26
C VAL A 68 -10.14 6.20 -4.52
N ALA A 69 -9.00 6.48 -5.14
CA ALA A 69 -8.56 7.84 -5.42
C ALA A 69 -9.41 8.53 -6.49
N GLN A 70 -10.11 7.75 -7.31
CA GLN A 70 -11.01 8.31 -8.34
C GLN A 70 -12.45 8.56 -7.82
#